data_743de38249c34ca214fed432b6dca1be
#
_entry.id   743de38249c34ca214fed432b6dca1be
#
_cell.length_a   1.000
_cell.length_b   1.000
_cell.length_c   1.000
_cell.angle_alpha   90.00
_cell.angle_beta   90.00
_cell.angle_gamma   90.00
#
_symmetry.space_group_name_H-M   'P 1'
#
loop_
_entity.id
_entity.type
_entity.pdbx_description
1 polymer ?
#
loop_
_entity_poly.entity_id
_entity_poly.type
_entity_poly.pdbx_seq_one_letter_code
_entity_poly.pdbx_strand_id
1 'polypeptide(L)'
;MRNVMNRKRHWLLLLLLSPFFLSCEDKMDEHYEKPEWLKGTAWEVLSNEYGGKFSMFLEAAELSGFKPILDGKSVATVMAPDNDAFAAYLEEHGYVSVKDIPTDDLKKLIGYHLIYYSYSKSDLENFRPEDSATSKDDDDDDELGVLQPGMYYKFRTHSTSPITKEVDPSTNNTVTVYHLERFLPVFSHHIFASKGIDAKKNYEFFYPNSTWTGDNGFNVSNASVKEYQIITNNGYIYNVDRVLEPLETIYDVLKKKSDYSDFLDFYSQYSTYAYDKDLSADYGKAVGVDSLFLHAHSPNGLPNIALEWPTPNFRLYPELASISYSIFAPSNQALNTFFNRYWKAGGYSSLTDLDPLITKILLYQSVYGGSIVFPDEISGITNSLGSHYDFQLSDVKDKSICVNGSFYGLSNFPMPEIFSTVMGPSFLKRDYLLSLYAIFQSNQMAAYTTTATNYTMLITKNSGYEISDMRLMSDGVGNTLATSG
;
A
#
# COMPACT_ATOMS: atom_id res chain seq x y z
N MET A 1 57.02 -28.63 -64.17
CA MET A 1 57.58 -27.85 -63.03
C MET A 1 56.75 -26.67 -62.56
N ARG A 2 55.69 -26.25 -63.27
CA ARG A 2 54.88 -25.06 -62.91
C ARG A 2 53.85 -25.33 -61.82
N ASN A 3 53.39 -26.55 -61.59
CA ASN A 3 52.34 -26.90 -60.64
C ASN A 3 52.83 -27.16 -59.20
N VAL A 4 54.09 -27.38 -58.96
CA VAL A 4 54.66 -27.65 -57.63
C VAL A 4 54.95 -26.34 -56.88
N MET A 5 55.24 -25.26 -57.60
CA MET A 5 55.57 -23.97 -57.03
C MET A 5 54.33 -23.23 -56.52
N ASN A 6 53.15 -23.44 -57.12
CA ASN A 6 51.91 -22.83 -56.66
C ASN A 6 51.36 -23.49 -55.37
N ARG A 7 51.61 -24.78 -55.17
CA ARG A 7 51.16 -25.48 -53.95
C ARG A 7 51.96 -25.06 -52.69
N LYS A 8 53.24 -24.79 -52.83
CA LYS A 8 54.09 -24.30 -51.74
C LYS A 8 53.77 -22.84 -51.35
N ARG A 9 53.30 -22.04 -52.29
CA ARG A 9 52.89 -20.64 -52.04
C ARG A 9 51.59 -20.50 -51.29
N HIS A 10 50.68 -21.44 -51.45
CA HIS A 10 49.45 -21.46 -50.67
C HIS A 10 49.66 -21.97 -49.24
N TRP A 11 50.58 -22.87 -49.01
CA TRP A 11 50.97 -23.33 -47.67
C TRP A 11 51.70 -22.23 -46.86
N LEU A 12 52.49 -21.41 -47.51
CA LEU A 12 53.20 -20.26 -46.89
C LEU A 12 52.16 -19.15 -46.50
N LEU A 13 51.11 -18.93 -47.27
CA LEU A 13 50.06 -17.99 -46.97
C LEU A 13 49.19 -18.46 -45.80
N LEU A 14 48.95 -19.77 -45.69
CA LEU A 14 48.18 -20.36 -44.55
C LEU A 14 49.00 -20.32 -43.25
N LEU A 15 50.32 -20.45 -43.31
CA LEU A 15 51.22 -20.34 -42.15
C LEU A 15 51.45 -18.90 -41.69
N LEU A 16 51.27 -17.90 -42.55
CA LEU A 16 51.35 -16.49 -42.22
C LEU A 16 50.04 -15.94 -41.64
N LEU A 17 48.86 -16.61 -41.84
CA LEU A 17 47.56 -16.27 -41.29
C LEU A 17 47.30 -16.92 -39.94
N SER A 18 48.05 -17.96 -39.54
CA SER A 18 47.83 -18.68 -38.28
C SER A 18 48.08 -17.86 -37.00
N PRO A 19 49.01 -16.87 -36.94
CA PRO A 19 49.17 -16.08 -35.71
C PRO A 19 48.09 -15.03 -35.50
N PHE A 20 47.27 -14.71 -36.53
CA PHE A 20 46.19 -13.75 -36.36
C PHE A 20 44.95 -14.35 -35.67
N PHE A 21 44.78 -15.67 -35.62
CA PHE A 21 43.68 -16.31 -34.91
C PHE A 21 43.99 -16.60 -33.45
N LEU A 22 45.24 -16.64 -33.03
CA LEU A 22 45.63 -16.86 -31.64
C LEU A 22 45.72 -15.57 -30.80
N SER A 23 45.71 -14.40 -31.45
CA SER A 23 45.80 -13.10 -30.74
C SER A 23 44.46 -12.45 -30.41
N CYS A 24 43.33 -13.06 -30.80
CA CYS A 24 42.02 -12.52 -30.47
C CYS A 24 41.38 -13.15 -29.22
N GLU A 25 41.75 -14.36 -28.82
CA GLU A 25 41.18 -15.01 -27.65
C GLU A 25 41.64 -14.34 -26.35
N ASP A 26 42.94 -14.09 -26.19
CA ASP A 26 43.49 -13.50 -24.95
C ASP A 26 42.99 -12.07 -24.69
N LYS A 27 42.71 -11.27 -25.74
CA LYS A 27 42.17 -9.91 -25.56
C LYS A 27 40.68 -9.87 -25.34
N MET A 28 39.93 -10.88 -25.75
CA MET A 28 38.51 -11.00 -25.46
C MET A 28 38.30 -11.47 -24.02
N ASP A 29 39.09 -12.42 -23.55
CA ASP A 29 38.99 -12.91 -22.16
C ASP A 29 39.37 -11.82 -21.14
N GLU A 30 40.44 -11.05 -21.41
CA GLU A 30 40.86 -9.90 -20.58
C GLU A 30 39.78 -8.78 -20.53
N HIS A 31 38.99 -8.65 -21.59
CA HIS A 31 37.92 -7.63 -21.67
C HIS A 31 36.61 -8.08 -21.01
N TYR A 32 36.40 -9.36 -20.80
CA TYR A 32 35.24 -9.98 -20.15
C TYR A 32 35.57 -10.63 -18.80
N GLU A 33 36.81 -10.51 -18.31
CA GLU A 33 37.15 -10.91 -16.95
C GLU A 33 36.29 -10.14 -15.93
N LYS A 34 35.60 -10.88 -15.07
CA LYS A 34 34.84 -10.26 -13.99
C LYS A 34 35.81 -9.49 -13.10
N PRO A 35 35.50 -8.23 -12.74
CA PRO A 35 36.34 -7.47 -11.83
C PRO A 35 36.55 -8.24 -10.51
N GLU A 36 37.75 -8.22 -9.94
CA GLU A 36 38.09 -8.91 -8.69
C GLU A 36 37.19 -8.54 -7.50
N TRP A 37 36.62 -7.34 -7.53
CA TRP A 37 35.69 -6.88 -6.51
C TRP A 37 34.28 -7.50 -6.63
N LEU A 38 33.91 -8.10 -7.78
CA LEU A 38 32.60 -8.72 -8.03
C LEU A 38 32.68 -10.21 -7.64
N LYS A 39 32.31 -10.50 -6.38
CA LYS A 39 32.54 -11.80 -5.71
C LYS A 39 31.53 -12.90 -6.05
N GLY A 40 30.53 -12.63 -6.87
CA GLY A 40 29.57 -13.63 -7.28
C GLY A 40 28.10 -13.19 -7.15
N THR A 41 27.21 -14.16 -7.17
CA THR A 41 25.78 -13.96 -6.95
C THR A 41 25.49 -13.54 -5.50
N ALA A 42 24.27 -13.06 -5.23
CA ALA A 42 23.88 -12.72 -3.86
C ALA A 42 24.01 -13.94 -2.91
N TRP A 43 23.73 -15.15 -3.41
CA TRP A 43 23.92 -16.39 -2.64
C TRP A 43 25.39 -16.63 -2.32
N GLU A 44 26.28 -16.55 -3.31
CA GLU A 44 27.71 -16.77 -3.14
C GLU A 44 28.35 -15.75 -2.20
N VAL A 45 27.98 -14.46 -2.34
CA VAL A 45 28.49 -13.39 -1.50
C VAL A 45 28.06 -13.60 -0.04
N LEU A 46 26.78 -13.84 0.23
CA LEU A 46 26.31 -14.08 1.60
C LEU A 46 26.87 -15.37 2.23
N SER A 47 27.13 -16.39 1.41
CA SER A 47 27.67 -17.68 1.90
C SER A 47 29.16 -17.60 2.23
N ASN A 48 29.96 -16.91 1.39
CA ASN A 48 31.40 -17.03 1.39
C ASN A 48 32.13 -15.84 2.02
N GLU A 49 31.60 -14.61 1.83
CA GLU A 49 32.32 -13.39 2.21
C GLU A 49 32.08 -12.95 3.66
N TYR A 50 31.05 -13.47 4.35
CA TYR A 50 30.62 -13.00 5.65
C TYR A 50 30.75 -14.02 6.81
N GLY A 51 31.55 -15.08 6.62
CA GLY A 51 31.86 -16.02 7.70
C GLY A 51 30.67 -16.67 8.39
N GLY A 52 29.56 -16.88 7.67
CA GLY A 52 28.34 -17.50 8.20
C GLY A 52 27.38 -16.54 8.89
N LYS A 53 27.64 -15.22 8.84
CA LYS A 53 26.79 -14.17 9.45
C LYS A 53 25.32 -14.21 8.99
N PHE A 54 25.04 -14.73 7.80
CA PHE A 54 23.71 -14.80 7.18
C PHE A 54 23.20 -16.25 7.05
N SER A 55 23.75 -17.20 7.79
CA SER A 55 23.40 -18.62 7.63
C SER A 55 21.93 -18.93 7.86
N MET A 56 21.26 -18.25 8.80
CA MET A 56 19.81 -18.43 9.06
C MET A 56 18.97 -17.88 7.89
N PHE A 57 19.33 -16.71 7.34
CA PHE A 57 18.64 -16.16 6.16
C PHE A 57 18.82 -17.06 4.93
N LEU A 58 20.00 -17.59 4.70
CA LEU A 58 20.26 -18.52 3.59
C LEU A 58 19.49 -19.83 3.77
N GLU A 59 19.45 -20.40 4.99
CA GLU A 59 18.60 -21.58 5.31
C GLU A 59 17.13 -21.27 5.02
N ALA A 60 16.63 -20.11 5.46
CA ALA A 60 15.27 -19.68 5.22
C ALA A 60 14.96 -19.52 3.73
N ALA A 61 15.90 -18.93 2.96
CA ALA A 61 15.77 -18.76 1.52
C ALA A 61 15.77 -20.09 0.75
N GLU A 62 16.55 -21.07 1.21
CA GLU A 62 16.55 -22.41 0.62
C GLU A 62 15.26 -23.16 0.92
N LEU A 63 14.79 -23.17 2.18
CA LEU A 63 13.56 -23.82 2.60
C LEU A 63 12.32 -23.22 1.96
N SER A 64 12.30 -21.90 1.73
CA SER A 64 11.20 -21.20 1.07
C SER A 64 11.23 -21.23 -0.46
N GLY A 65 12.32 -21.78 -1.05
CA GLY A 65 12.47 -21.93 -2.50
C GLY A 65 13.00 -20.69 -3.22
N PHE A 66 13.52 -19.68 -2.50
CA PHE A 66 14.07 -18.45 -3.10
C PHE A 66 15.56 -18.52 -3.41
N LYS A 67 16.25 -19.58 -3.03
CA LYS A 67 17.67 -19.79 -3.39
C LYS A 67 17.98 -19.53 -4.88
N PRO A 68 17.18 -20.00 -5.87
CA PRO A 68 17.46 -19.75 -7.27
C PRO A 68 17.51 -18.26 -7.64
N ILE A 69 16.71 -17.41 -6.99
CA ILE A 69 16.73 -15.96 -7.22
C ILE A 69 18.04 -15.38 -6.69
N LEU A 70 18.42 -15.74 -5.47
CA LEU A 70 19.70 -15.30 -4.88
C LEU A 70 20.90 -15.82 -5.66
N ASP A 71 20.79 -17.00 -6.29
CA ASP A 71 21.85 -17.67 -7.06
C ASP A 71 21.85 -17.28 -8.55
N GLY A 72 21.24 -16.16 -8.89
CA GLY A 72 21.39 -15.52 -10.20
C GLY A 72 20.34 -15.85 -11.26
N LYS A 73 19.26 -16.59 -10.93
CA LYS A 73 18.14 -16.82 -11.86
C LYS A 73 17.40 -15.53 -12.23
N SER A 74 17.47 -14.52 -11.36
CA SER A 74 16.83 -13.22 -11.55
C SER A 74 17.68 -12.13 -10.91
N VAL A 75 17.48 -10.89 -11.34
CA VAL A 75 18.03 -9.72 -10.65
C VAL A 75 17.11 -9.38 -9.47
N ALA A 76 17.70 -8.99 -8.34
CA ALA A 76 16.95 -8.63 -7.15
C ALA A 76 17.72 -7.63 -6.28
N THR A 77 16.97 -6.86 -5.49
CA THR A 77 17.48 -6.13 -4.33
C THR A 77 17.14 -6.93 -3.08
N VAL A 78 18.16 -7.29 -2.31
CA VAL A 78 18.05 -8.21 -1.18
C VAL A 78 18.19 -7.44 0.13
N MET A 79 17.18 -7.46 0.98
CA MET A 79 17.22 -6.96 2.34
C MET A 79 17.58 -8.12 3.28
N ALA A 80 18.87 -8.35 3.53
CA ALA A 80 19.36 -9.52 4.27
C ALA A 80 19.49 -9.25 5.78
N PRO A 81 18.65 -9.86 6.62
CA PRO A 81 18.84 -9.87 8.08
C PRO A 81 20.00 -10.80 8.44
N ASP A 82 20.86 -10.37 9.36
CA ASP A 82 21.88 -11.23 9.89
C ASP A 82 21.34 -12.24 10.93
N ASN A 83 22.20 -13.14 11.39
CA ASN A 83 21.78 -14.17 12.36
C ASN A 83 21.25 -13.59 13.68
N ASP A 84 21.78 -12.45 14.13
CA ASP A 84 21.28 -11.79 15.36
C ASP A 84 19.85 -11.31 15.16
N ALA A 85 19.58 -10.68 14.00
CA ALA A 85 18.23 -10.25 13.60
C ALA A 85 17.27 -11.44 13.49
N PHE A 86 17.73 -12.56 12.89
CA PHE A 86 16.91 -13.77 12.76
C PHE A 86 16.65 -14.45 14.11
N ALA A 87 17.65 -14.52 14.98
CA ALA A 87 17.50 -15.09 16.33
C ALA A 87 16.48 -14.30 17.16
N ALA A 88 16.53 -12.97 17.10
CA ALA A 88 15.55 -12.10 17.76
C ALA A 88 14.12 -12.34 17.24
N TYR A 89 13.95 -12.48 15.92
CA TYR A 89 12.65 -12.81 15.32
C TYR A 89 12.11 -14.17 15.80
N LEU A 90 12.96 -15.21 15.82
CA LEU A 90 12.57 -16.53 16.28
C LEU A 90 12.13 -16.52 17.76
N GLU A 91 12.88 -15.81 18.60
CA GLU A 91 12.54 -15.66 20.03
C GLU A 91 11.21 -14.93 20.22
N GLU A 92 10.98 -13.83 19.50
CA GLU A 92 9.75 -13.03 19.56
C GLU A 92 8.51 -13.84 19.19
N HIS A 93 8.65 -14.75 18.20
CA HIS A 93 7.55 -15.59 17.70
C HIS A 93 7.49 -16.98 18.35
N GLY A 94 8.36 -17.28 19.29
CA GLY A 94 8.39 -18.57 20.01
C GLY A 94 8.85 -19.75 19.16
N TYR A 95 9.62 -19.50 18.09
CA TYR A 95 10.24 -20.55 17.29
C TYR A 95 11.64 -20.90 17.84
N VAL A 96 12.03 -22.17 17.73
CA VAL A 96 13.38 -22.64 18.14
C VAL A 96 14.36 -22.52 16.98
N SER A 97 13.87 -22.70 15.75
CA SER A 97 14.69 -22.67 14.53
C SER A 97 13.89 -22.18 13.33
N VAL A 98 14.58 -21.86 12.25
CA VAL A 98 13.97 -21.46 10.96
C VAL A 98 12.98 -22.53 10.44
N LYS A 99 13.25 -23.81 10.73
CA LYS A 99 12.42 -24.94 10.29
C LYS A 99 11.07 -25.02 10.99
N ASP A 100 10.92 -24.36 12.12
CA ASP A 100 9.67 -24.35 12.88
C ASP A 100 8.66 -23.36 12.29
N ILE A 101 9.11 -22.44 11.44
CA ILE A 101 8.23 -21.49 10.73
C ILE A 101 7.44 -22.27 9.66
N PRO A 102 6.08 -22.20 9.65
CA PRO A 102 5.28 -22.84 8.62
C PRO A 102 5.73 -22.44 7.21
N THR A 103 5.79 -23.40 6.30
CA THR A 103 6.38 -23.21 4.95
C THR A 103 5.76 -22.04 4.19
N ASP A 104 4.44 -21.86 4.25
CA ASP A 104 3.75 -20.77 3.55
C ASP A 104 4.07 -19.40 4.19
N ASP A 105 4.21 -19.36 5.51
CA ASP A 105 4.56 -18.12 6.22
C ASP A 105 6.04 -17.78 5.98
N LEU A 106 6.93 -18.80 5.98
CA LEU A 106 8.34 -18.62 5.64
C LEU A 106 8.51 -18.09 4.20
N LYS A 107 7.71 -18.60 3.26
CA LYS A 107 7.72 -18.14 1.87
C LYS A 107 7.30 -16.69 1.75
N LYS A 108 6.24 -16.28 2.45
CA LYS A 108 5.80 -14.88 2.48
C LYS A 108 6.85 -13.98 3.14
N LEU A 109 7.41 -14.44 4.26
CA LEU A 109 8.42 -13.72 5.01
C LEU A 109 9.67 -13.47 4.16
N ILE A 110 10.29 -14.51 3.62
CA ILE A 110 11.51 -14.37 2.82
C ILE A 110 11.25 -13.64 1.51
N GLY A 111 10.11 -13.91 0.87
CA GLY A 111 9.70 -13.15 -0.32
C GLY A 111 9.63 -11.64 -0.08
N TYR A 112 9.32 -11.20 1.13
CA TYR A 112 9.26 -9.79 1.50
C TYR A 112 10.64 -9.11 1.58
N HIS A 113 11.71 -9.88 1.79
CA HIS A 113 13.10 -9.42 1.76
C HIS A 113 13.68 -9.30 0.35
N LEU A 114 12.95 -9.75 -0.67
CA LEU A 114 13.39 -9.78 -2.06
C LEU A 114 12.56 -8.81 -2.89
N ILE A 115 13.15 -7.66 -3.21
CA ILE A 115 12.53 -6.65 -4.06
C ILE A 115 12.81 -7.01 -5.51
N TYR A 116 11.79 -6.90 -6.38
CA TYR A 116 11.98 -7.01 -7.82
C TYR A 116 12.94 -5.94 -8.33
N TYR A 117 13.77 -6.30 -9.30
CA TYR A 117 14.79 -5.45 -9.89
C TYR A 117 15.98 -5.14 -8.97
N SER A 118 17.01 -4.59 -9.55
CA SER A 118 18.26 -4.22 -8.88
C SER A 118 18.28 -2.72 -8.65
N TYR A 119 18.06 -2.30 -7.40
CA TYR A 119 18.08 -0.91 -7.01
C TYR A 119 19.35 -0.58 -6.24
N SER A 120 20.13 0.37 -6.75
CA SER A 120 21.24 0.96 -6.02
C SER A 120 20.77 1.74 -4.80
N LYS A 121 21.70 2.12 -3.92
CA LYS A 121 21.38 2.99 -2.77
C LYS A 121 20.71 4.29 -3.25
N SER A 122 21.26 4.90 -4.30
CA SER A 122 20.70 6.14 -4.86
C SER A 122 19.28 5.96 -5.41
N ASP A 123 19.00 4.81 -6.04
CA ASP A 123 17.66 4.52 -6.55
C ASP A 123 16.66 4.39 -5.41
N LEU A 124 17.01 3.66 -4.33
CA LEU A 124 16.14 3.49 -3.18
C LEU A 124 15.90 4.80 -2.41
N GLU A 125 16.88 5.70 -2.37
CA GLU A 125 16.76 7.00 -1.70
C GLU A 125 15.97 8.01 -2.52
N ASN A 126 16.08 7.99 -3.86
CA ASN A 126 15.63 9.05 -4.74
C ASN A 126 14.67 8.58 -5.84
N PHE A 127 14.22 7.32 -5.79
CA PHE A 127 13.39 6.79 -6.88
C PHE A 127 12.17 7.67 -7.10
N ARG A 128 12.04 8.15 -8.33
CA ARG A 128 10.83 8.78 -8.86
C ARG A 128 10.39 7.96 -10.05
N PRO A 129 9.10 7.68 -10.21
CA PRO A 129 8.60 7.14 -11.47
C PRO A 129 9.08 8.06 -12.59
N GLU A 130 9.58 7.49 -13.68
CA GLU A 130 9.92 8.27 -14.86
C GLU A 130 8.72 9.11 -15.31
N ASP A 131 9.00 10.23 -15.97
CA ASP A 131 8.08 11.32 -16.32
C ASP A 131 6.80 10.95 -17.13
N SER A 132 6.54 9.68 -17.34
CA SER A 132 5.31 9.22 -18.00
C SER A 132 4.02 9.65 -17.28
N ALA A 133 4.09 9.96 -15.98
CA ALA A 133 2.97 10.52 -15.22
C ALA A 133 2.88 12.04 -15.30
N THR A 134 3.84 12.71 -15.96
CA THR A 134 3.91 14.16 -16.10
C THR A 134 3.90 14.63 -17.54
N SER A 135 3.93 13.73 -18.53
CA SER A 135 3.70 14.11 -19.91
C SER A 135 2.23 14.49 -20.06
N LYS A 136 1.97 15.75 -19.85
CA LYS A 136 0.78 16.41 -20.38
C LYS A 136 0.90 16.38 -21.90
N ASP A 137 0.41 15.34 -22.50
CA ASP A 137 -0.22 15.51 -23.80
C ASP A 137 -1.58 16.13 -23.51
N ASP A 138 -1.72 17.39 -23.91
CA ASP A 138 -2.82 18.31 -23.56
C ASP A 138 -4.21 17.88 -24.08
N ASP A 139 -4.38 16.66 -24.57
CA ASP A 139 -5.58 16.23 -25.27
C ASP A 139 -6.33 15.02 -24.65
N ASP A 140 -5.85 14.44 -23.56
CA ASP A 140 -6.58 13.36 -22.90
C ASP A 140 -7.19 13.83 -21.57
N ASP A 141 -8.52 13.98 -21.59
CA ASP A 141 -9.42 14.15 -20.45
C ASP A 141 -9.42 12.95 -19.47
N ASP A 142 -8.30 12.30 -19.28
CA ASP A 142 -8.17 11.25 -18.27
C ASP A 142 -8.15 11.91 -16.89
N GLU A 143 -9.26 11.71 -16.19
CA GLU A 143 -9.52 12.08 -14.78
C GLU A 143 -8.57 11.39 -13.77
N LEU A 144 -7.47 10.81 -14.17
CA LEU A 144 -6.34 10.49 -13.31
C LEU A 144 -5.69 11.84 -12.94
N GLY A 145 -6.35 12.52 -12.03
CA GLY A 145 -5.91 13.80 -11.49
C GLY A 145 -4.42 13.74 -11.22
N VAL A 146 -3.72 14.75 -11.70
CA VAL A 146 -2.29 14.99 -11.62
C VAL A 146 -1.71 14.24 -10.41
N LEU A 147 -1.20 13.03 -10.65
CA LEU A 147 -0.42 12.32 -9.66
C LEU A 147 0.76 13.25 -9.37
N GLN A 148 0.68 13.93 -8.25
CA GLN A 148 1.78 14.75 -7.77
C GLN A 148 3.02 13.85 -7.85
N PRO A 149 4.14 14.29 -8.42
CA PRO A 149 5.37 13.52 -8.43
C PRO A 149 5.84 13.35 -6.99
N GLY A 150 5.18 12.40 -6.30
CA GLY A 150 5.56 11.97 -4.98
C GLY A 150 6.80 11.12 -5.09
N MET A 151 7.70 11.21 -4.12
CA MET A 151 8.77 10.24 -4.02
C MET A 151 8.18 8.85 -3.88
N TYR A 152 8.64 7.94 -4.74
CA TYR A 152 8.27 6.54 -4.65
C TYR A 152 8.92 5.97 -3.38
N TYR A 153 8.13 5.47 -2.46
CA TYR A 153 8.62 4.95 -1.19
C TYR A 153 8.28 3.47 -0.98
N LYS A 154 7.54 2.84 -1.89
CA LYS A 154 7.15 1.43 -1.82
C LYS A 154 7.70 0.65 -2.99
N PHE A 155 8.30 -0.49 -2.70
CA PHE A 155 8.92 -1.35 -3.70
C PHE A 155 8.23 -2.72 -3.70
N ARG A 156 7.95 -3.23 -4.89
CA ARG A 156 7.31 -4.51 -5.11
C ARG A 156 8.23 -5.65 -4.68
N THR A 157 7.72 -6.59 -3.91
CA THR A 157 8.48 -7.74 -3.40
C THR A 157 7.96 -9.07 -3.95
N HIS A 158 8.70 -10.15 -3.72
CA HIS A 158 8.27 -11.51 -4.04
C HIS A 158 7.30 -12.09 -2.98
N SER A 159 6.95 -11.35 -1.94
CA SER A 159 5.91 -11.76 -0.99
C SER A 159 4.53 -11.64 -1.60
N THR A 160 3.66 -12.58 -1.26
CA THR A 160 2.28 -12.60 -1.72
C THR A 160 1.31 -12.24 -0.61
N SER A 161 0.19 -11.64 -0.99
CA SER A 161 -0.92 -11.38 -0.09
C SER A 161 -1.60 -12.67 0.35
N PRO A 162 -2.27 -12.70 1.51
CA PRO A 162 -3.08 -13.82 1.92
C PRO A 162 -4.26 -14.03 0.96
N ILE A 163 -4.69 -15.28 0.81
CA ILE A 163 -5.91 -15.65 0.12
C ILE A 163 -7.01 -15.74 1.17
N THR A 164 -8.10 -15.01 0.97
CA THR A 164 -9.23 -15.00 1.91
C THR A 164 -10.52 -15.42 1.21
N LYS A 165 -11.46 -15.94 2.02
CA LYS A 165 -12.85 -16.17 1.57
C LYS A 165 -13.72 -15.14 2.26
N GLU A 166 -14.43 -14.35 1.45
CA GLU A 166 -15.26 -13.25 1.93
C GLU A 166 -16.66 -13.37 1.35
N VAL A 167 -17.63 -12.77 2.02
CA VAL A 167 -19.01 -12.74 1.54
C VAL A 167 -19.25 -11.42 0.82
N ASP A 168 -19.59 -11.51 -0.46
CA ASP A 168 -20.02 -10.34 -1.22
C ASP A 168 -21.41 -9.89 -0.75
N PRO A 169 -21.55 -8.71 -0.16
CA PRO A 169 -22.81 -8.24 0.39
C PRO A 169 -23.89 -7.99 -0.68
N SER A 170 -23.49 -7.78 -1.93
CA SER A 170 -24.43 -7.52 -3.03
C SER A 170 -25.09 -8.80 -3.56
N THR A 171 -24.39 -9.93 -3.53
CA THR A 171 -24.84 -11.21 -4.07
C THR A 171 -25.08 -12.26 -2.98
N ASN A 172 -24.62 -12.02 -1.76
CA ASN A 172 -24.56 -12.98 -0.65
C ASN A 172 -23.80 -14.27 -0.99
N ASN A 173 -22.90 -14.22 -1.99
CA ASN A 173 -22.05 -15.35 -2.35
C ASN A 173 -20.69 -15.26 -1.65
N THR A 174 -20.12 -16.42 -1.34
CA THR A 174 -18.72 -16.49 -0.87
C THR A 174 -17.81 -16.40 -2.09
N VAL A 175 -16.91 -15.43 -2.09
CA VAL A 175 -15.90 -15.19 -3.12
C VAL A 175 -14.49 -15.45 -2.57
N THR A 176 -13.56 -15.84 -3.44
CA THR A 176 -12.15 -15.99 -3.09
C THR A 176 -11.42 -14.71 -3.48
N VAL A 177 -10.89 -14.01 -2.48
CA VAL A 177 -10.15 -12.75 -2.66
C VAL A 177 -8.66 -13.06 -2.68
N TYR A 178 -7.97 -12.52 -3.67
CA TYR A 178 -6.53 -12.68 -3.84
C TYR A 178 -5.89 -11.42 -4.40
N HIS A 179 -4.90 -10.92 -3.69
CA HIS A 179 -4.03 -9.83 -4.12
C HIS A 179 -2.61 -10.39 -4.30
N LEU A 180 -1.89 -9.96 -5.33
CA LEU A 180 -0.67 -10.67 -5.73
C LEU A 180 0.51 -10.45 -4.81
N GLU A 181 0.96 -9.21 -4.68
CA GLU A 181 2.25 -8.95 -4.04
C GLU A 181 2.14 -7.92 -2.92
N ARG A 182 3.05 -8.04 -1.97
CA ARG A 182 3.25 -7.04 -0.93
C ARG A 182 4.35 -6.06 -1.33
N PHE A 183 4.16 -4.81 -0.93
CA PHE A 183 5.12 -3.74 -1.16
C PHE A 183 5.87 -3.43 0.13
N LEU A 184 7.17 -3.18 -0.01
CA LEU A 184 8.08 -2.84 1.07
C LEU A 184 8.37 -1.34 1.07
N PRO A 185 8.05 -0.59 2.14
CA PRO A 185 8.38 0.82 2.21
C PRO A 185 9.85 1.06 2.57
N VAL A 186 10.45 2.03 1.90
CA VAL A 186 11.79 2.55 2.17
C VAL A 186 11.68 4.02 2.53
N PHE A 187 12.22 4.41 3.69
CA PHE A 187 12.13 5.75 4.23
C PHE A 187 13.51 6.42 4.23
N SER A 188 13.73 7.39 3.34
CA SER A 188 14.90 8.27 3.32
C SER A 188 14.53 9.68 3.78
N HIS A 189 15.52 10.51 4.15
CA HIS A 189 15.26 11.90 4.52
C HIS A 189 14.59 12.68 3.37
N HIS A 190 14.83 12.31 2.11
CA HIS A 190 14.24 12.97 0.94
C HIS A 190 12.70 12.91 0.94
N ILE A 191 12.13 11.78 1.41
CA ILE A 191 10.66 11.64 1.51
C ILE A 191 10.09 12.69 2.47
N PHE A 192 10.72 12.85 3.61
CA PHE A 192 10.27 13.81 4.63
C PHE A 192 10.60 15.25 4.25
N ALA A 193 11.76 15.48 3.61
CA ALA A 193 12.14 16.80 3.12
C ALA A 193 11.20 17.28 2.00
N SER A 194 10.72 16.39 1.12
CA SER A 194 9.73 16.75 0.09
C SER A 194 8.38 17.19 0.68
N LYS A 195 8.09 16.76 1.90
CA LYS A 195 6.90 17.12 2.69
C LYS A 195 7.15 18.29 3.64
N GLY A 196 8.40 18.75 3.79
CA GLY A 196 8.79 19.85 4.69
C GLY A 196 8.69 19.49 6.17
N ILE A 197 8.85 18.24 6.56
CA ILE A 197 8.70 17.73 7.93
C ILE A 197 9.97 17.08 8.45
N ASP A 198 10.10 16.96 9.77
CA ASP A 198 11.25 16.32 10.44
C ASP A 198 11.23 14.79 10.21
N ALA A 199 12.28 14.27 9.58
CA ALA A 199 12.35 12.87 9.19
C ALA A 199 12.37 11.94 10.41
N LYS A 200 13.29 12.15 11.34
CA LYS A 200 13.47 11.29 12.50
C LYS A 200 12.23 11.25 13.38
N LYS A 201 11.70 12.42 13.74
CA LYS A 201 10.50 12.55 14.59
C LYS A 201 9.30 11.82 13.99
N ASN A 202 9.05 11.99 12.70
CA ASN A 202 7.90 11.41 12.02
C ASN A 202 8.06 9.91 11.79
N TYR A 203 9.27 9.44 11.49
CA TYR A 203 9.57 8.01 11.37
C TYR A 203 9.45 7.31 12.73
N GLU A 204 10.10 7.82 13.79
CA GLU A 204 10.06 7.23 15.13
C GLU A 204 8.67 7.29 15.78
N PHE A 205 7.78 8.16 15.32
CA PHE A 205 6.38 8.12 15.75
C PHE A 205 5.72 6.79 15.45
N PHE A 206 5.93 6.24 14.24
CA PHE A 206 5.38 4.93 13.88
C PHE A 206 6.26 3.77 14.37
N TYR A 207 7.57 3.97 14.42
CA TYR A 207 8.56 2.96 14.74
C TYR A 207 9.44 3.38 15.93
N PRO A 208 8.86 3.51 17.15
CA PRO A 208 9.57 4.06 18.30
C PRO A 208 10.75 3.20 18.79
N ASN A 209 10.78 1.91 18.40
CA ASN A 209 11.83 0.95 18.77
C ASN A 209 12.87 0.75 17.65
N SER A 210 12.82 1.56 16.60
CA SER A 210 13.75 1.51 15.48
C SER A 210 14.72 2.67 15.54
N THR A 211 15.96 2.46 15.07
CA THR A 211 16.94 3.52 14.95
C THR A 211 16.80 4.21 13.58
N TRP A 212 16.67 5.54 13.56
CA TRP A 212 16.67 6.30 12.32
C TRP A 212 18.07 6.34 11.69
N THR A 213 18.18 5.86 10.45
CA THR A 213 19.42 5.87 9.65
C THR A 213 19.27 6.62 8.31
N GLY A 214 18.11 7.22 8.09
CA GLY A 214 17.75 7.84 6.81
C GLY A 214 18.46 9.17 6.49
N ASP A 215 19.23 9.74 7.41
CA ASP A 215 19.98 10.98 7.14
C ASP A 215 21.12 10.79 6.13
N ASN A 216 21.73 9.61 6.15
CA ASN A 216 22.83 9.22 5.25
C ASN A 216 22.51 7.93 4.44
N GLY A 217 21.25 7.58 4.38
CA GLY A 217 20.75 6.38 3.75
C GLY A 217 19.24 6.27 3.87
N PHE A 218 18.77 5.11 4.31
CA PHE A 218 17.34 4.86 4.47
C PHE A 218 17.08 3.80 5.55
N ASN A 219 15.85 3.79 6.05
CA ASN A 219 15.27 2.68 6.79
C ASN A 219 14.33 1.87 5.88
N VAL A 220 14.21 0.58 6.15
CA VAL A 220 13.32 -0.32 5.41
C VAL A 220 12.22 -0.78 6.36
N SER A 221 10.99 -0.35 6.14
CA SER A 221 9.92 -0.56 7.12
C SER A 221 10.39 -0.12 8.53
N ASN A 222 10.39 -1.03 9.52
CA ASN A 222 10.87 -0.79 10.88
C ASN A 222 12.36 -1.13 11.11
N ALA A 223 13.09 -1.49 10.06
CA ALA A 223 14.50 -1.90 10.16
C ALA A 223 15.46 -0.78 9.81
N SER A 224 16.60 -0.75 10.51
CA SER A 224 17.77 0.06 10.16
C SER A 224 18.68 -0.73 9.23
N VAL A 225 19.33 -0.03 8.30
CA VAL A 225 20.31 -0.66 7.41
C VAL A 225 21.70 -0.53 8.03
N LYS A 226 22.35 -1.67 8.28
CA LYS A 226 23.71 -1.77 8.86
C LYS A 226 24.81 -1.62 7.81
N GLU A 227 24.59 -2.16 6.61
CA GLU A 227 25.52 -2.13 5.50
C GLU A 227 24.74 -1.93 4.19
N TYR A 228 25.18 -0.95 3.40
CA TYR A 228 24.50 -0.53 2.19
C TYR A 228 25.20 -1.04 0.95
N GLN A 229 24.42 -1.44 -0.05
CA GLN A 229 24.85 -1.62 -1.43
C GLN A 229 26.04 -2.57 -1.60
N ILE A 230 25.96 -3.75 -0.96
CA ILE A 230 26.89 -4.86 -1.24
C ILE A 230 26.61 -5.33 -2.68
N ILE A 231 27.61 -5.19 -3.56
CA ILE A 231 27.44 -5.43 -4.99
C ILE A 231 27.57 -6.91 -5.31
N THR A 232 26.65 -7.42 -6.11
CA THR A 232 26.65 -8.82 -6.58
C THR A 232 26.41 -8.90 -8.09
N ASN A 233 26.61 -10.08 -8.69
CA ASN A 233 26.38 -10.30 -10.12
C ASN A 233 24.93 -10.08 -10.56
N ASN A 234 23.99 -10.23 -9.62
CA ASN A 234 22.55 -10.19 -9.89
C ASN A 234 21.79 -9.14 -9.06
N GLY A 235 22.51 -8.14 -8.54
CA GLY A 235 21.87 -7.02 -7.86
C GLY A 235 22.63 -6.51 -6.65
N TYR A 236 21.88 -6.02 -5.66
CA TYR A 236 22.44 -5.42 -4.46
C TYR A 236 21.88 -6.08 -3.20
N ILE A 237 22.73 -6.16 -2.18
CA ILE A 237 22.32 -6.59 -0.84
C ILE A 237 22.44 -5.42 0.12
N TYR A 238 21.48 -5.31 1.02
CA TYR A 238 21.44 -4.40 2.16
C TYR A 238 21.28 -5.20 3.43
N ASN A 239 22.25 -5.10 4.36
CA ASN A 239 22.14 -5.79 5.63
C ASN A 239 21.22 -5.00 6.56
N VAL A 240 20.14 -5.60 7.01
CA VAL A 240 19.15 -5.02 7.91
C VAL A 240 19.25 -5.61 9.32
N ASP A 241 18.88 -4.81 10.33
CA ASP A 241 18.98 -5.17 11.74
C ASP A 241 17.80 -6.01 12.27
N ARG A 242 16.80 -6.27 11.42
CA ARG A 242 15.59 -7.04 11.76
C ARG A 242 15.15 -7.90 10.60
N VAL A 243 14.40 -8.96 10.91
CA VAL A 243 13.58 -9.64 9.92
C VAL A 243 12.38 -8.78 9.61
N LEU A 244 12.12 -8.57 8.31
CA LEU A 244 11.02 -7.74 7.82
C LEU A 244 9.76 -8.58 7.69
N GLU A 245 8.70 -8.17 8.34
CA GLU A 245 7.40 -8.80 8.22
C GLU A 245 6.54 -8.08 7.17
N PRO A 246 5.80 -8.81 6.31
CA PRO A 246 4.91 -8.21 5.33
C PRO A 246 3.88 -7.31 6.00
N LEU A 247 3.83 -6.05 5.57
CA LEU A 247 2.84 -5.11 6.07
C LEU A 247 1.42 -5.51 5.64
N GLU A 248 0.49 -5.38 6.54
CA GLU A 248 -0.94 -5.55 6.29
C GLU A 248 -1.53 -4.36 5.53
N THR A 249 -2.69 -4.54 4.91
CA THR A 249 -3.51 -3.42 4.43
C THR A 249 -4.15 -2.69 5.62
N ILE A 250 -4.62 -1.47 5.40
CA ILE A 250 -5.39 -0.73 6.43
C ILE A 250 -6.63 -1.54 6.85
N TYR A 251 -7.29 -2.19 5.89
CA TYR A 251 -8.45 -3.05 6.15
C TYR A 251 -8.11 -4.23 7.07
N ASP A 252 -7.00 -4.93 6.80
CA ASP A 252 -6.56 -6.05 7.62
C ASP A 252 -6.16 -5.60 9.04
N VAL A 253 -5.51 -4.44 9.16
CA VAL A 253 -5.18 -3.85 10.47
C VAL A 253 -6.45 -3.55 11.26
N LEU A 254 -7.45 -2.92 10.65
CA LEU A 254 -8.74 -2.65 11.29
C LEU A 254 -9.46 -3.94 11.70
N LYS A 255 -9.45 -4.96 10.83
CA LYS A 255 -10.07 -6.27 11.09
C LYS A 255 -9.48 -6.99 12.29
N LYS A 256 -8.19 -6.81 12.57
CA LYS A 256 -7.49 -7.39 13.73
C LYS A 256 -7.71 -6.61 15.03
N LYS A 257 -8.21 -5.39 14.96
CA LYS A 257 -8.37 -4.48 16.11
C LYS A 257 -9.84 -4.32 16.49
N SER A 258 -10.32 -5.11 17.45
CA SER A 258 -11.71 -5.11 17.91
C SER A 258 -12.20 -3.72 18.38
N ASP A 259 -11.31 -2.86 18.86
CA ASP A 259 -11.66 -1.52 19.35
C ASP A 259 -12.12 -0.56 18.24
N TYR A 260 -11.98 -0.95 16.97
CA TYR A 260 -12.38 -0.17 15.79
C TYR A 260 -13.40 -0.90 14.91
N SER A 261 -14.07 -1.93 15.43
CA SER A 261 -15.02 -2.74 14.68
C SER A 261 -16.21 -1.93 14.16
N ASP A 262 -16.76 -0.99 14.95
CA ASP A 262 -17.89 -0.15 14.52
C ASP A 262 -17.50 0.75 13.32
N PHE A 263 -16.27 1.25 13.30
CA PHE A 263 -15.74 2.02 12.17
C PHE A 263 -15.56 1.13 10.93
N LEU A 264 -15.01 -0.07 11.13
CA LEU A 264 -14.85 -1.04 10.04
C LEU A 264 -16.21 -1.46 9.47
N ASP A 265 -17.22 -1.66 10.31
CA ASP A 265 -18.58 -2.00 9.89
C ASP A 265 -19.18 -0.89 9.00
N PHE A 266 -18.96 0.39 9.34
CA PHE A 266 -19.36 1.49 8.45
C PHE A 266 -18.62 1.44 7.11
N TYR A 267 -17.31 1.17 7.12
CA TYR A 267 -16.53 1.10 5.90
C TYR A 267 -16.95 -0.08 5.02
N SER A 268 -17.22 -1.23 5.63
CA SER A 268 -17.59 -2.48 4.96
C SER A 268 -18.94 -2.42 4.23
N GLN A 269 -19.80 -1.46 4.58
CA GLN A 269 -21.05 -1.19 3.83
C GLN A 269 -20.77 -0.79 2.36
N TYR A 270 -19.56 -0.34 2.08
CA TYR A 270 -19.10 0.11 0.76
C TYR A 270 -18.14 -0.90 0.10
N SER A 271 -17.99 -2.09 0.68
CA SER A 271 -17.18 -3.17 0.08
C SER A 271 -17.79 -3.65 -1.23
N THR A 272 -16.92 -3.84 -2.21
CA THR A 272 -17.25 -4.42 -3.52
C THR A 272 -16.24 -5.50 -3.87
N TYR A 273 -16.70 -6.51 -4.61
CA TYR A 273 -15.86 -7.64 -5.01
C TYR A 273 -15.86 -7.73 -6.53
N ALA A 274 -14.78 -7.26 -7.15
CA ALA A 274 -14.64 -7.25 -8.59
C ALA A 274 -13.95 -8.54 -9.06
N TYR A 275 -14.62 -9.30 -9.94
CA TYR A 275 -14.00 -10.42 -10.62
C TYR A 275 -12.83 -9.94 -11.49
N ASP A 276 -11.66 -10.55 -11.31
CA ASP A 276 -10.46 -10.27 -12.10
C ASP A 276 -10.16 -11.47 -13.01
N LYS A 277 -10.34 -11.27 -14.32
CA LYS A 277 -10.20 -12.30 -15.34
C LYS A 277 -8.74 -12.77 -15.48
N ASP A 278 -7.80 -11.84 -15.47
CA ASP A 278 -6.39 -12.15 -15.71
C ASP A 278 -5.78 -12.82 -14.48
N LEU A 279 -6.10 -12.33 -13.29
CA LEU A 279 -5.76 -12.96 -12.03
C LEU A 279 -6.30 -14.40 -11.94
N SER A 280 -7.56 -14.59 -12.33
CA SER A 280 -8.20 -15.92 -12.34
C SER A 280 -7.52 -16.87 -13.32
N ALA A 281 -7.20 -16.41 -14.53
CA ALA A 281 -6.54 -17.22 -15.56
C ALA A 281 -5.12 -17.64 -15.13
N ASP A 282 -4.36 -16.71 -14.52
CA ASP A 282 -2.97 -16.92 -14.18
C ASP A 282 -2.79 -17.72 -12.87
N TYR A 283 -3.64 -17.48 -11.88
CA TYR A 283 -3.46 -17.99 -10.51
C TYR A 283 -4.58 -18.87 -10.00
N GLY A 284 -5.77 -18.84 -10.60
CA GLY A 284 -6.93 -19.59 -10.13
C GLY A 284 -6.64 -21.07 -9.94
N LYS A 285 -5.94 -21.69 -10.92
CA LYS A 285 -5.55 -23.11 -10.85
C LYS A 285 -4.62 -23.41 -9.67
N ALA A 286 -3.68 -22.51 -9.37
CA ALA A 286 -2.76 -22.67 -8.26
C ALA A 286 -3.45 -22.52 -6.89
N VAL A 287 -4.51 -21.72 -6.85
CA VAL A 287 -5.36 -21.51 -5.67
C VAL A 287 -6.48 -22.54 -5.55
N GLY A 288 -6.77 -23.29 -6.62
CA GLY A 288 -7.81 -24.31 -6.65
C GLY A 288 -9.23 -23.78 -6.86
N VAL A 289 -9.36 -22.60 -7.50
CA VAL A 289 -10.65 -21.99 -7.83
C VAL A 289 -10.66 -21.47 -9.27
N ASP A 290 -11.85 -21.34 -9.87
CA ASP A 290 -12.00 -20.83 -11.22
C ASP A 290 -12.10 -19.30 -11.28
N SER A 291 -12.40 -18.65 -10.14
CA SER A 291 -12.67 -17.23 -10.08
C SER A 291 -11.99 -16.59 -8.88
N LEU A 292 -11.18 -15.58 -9.15
CA LEU A 292 -10.53 -14.73 -8.15
C LEU A 292 -11.09 -13.31 -8.22
N PHE A 293 -11.24 -12.71 -7.06
CA PHE A 293 -11.84 -11.39 -6.89
C PHE A 293 -10.87 -10.45 -6.17
N LEU A 294 -10.99 -9.17 -6.46
CA LEU A 294 -10.35 -8.10 -5.73
C LEU A 294 -11.37 -7.46 -4.79
N HIS A 295 -11.00 -7.33 -3.51
CA HIS A 295 -11.79 -6.58 -2.55
C HIS A 295 -11.47 -5.09 -2.70
N ALA A 296 -12.45 -4.32 -3.11
CA ALA A 296 -12.36 -2.87 -3.25
C ALA A 296 -13.51 -2.20 -2.50
N HIS A 297 -13.55 -0.88 -2.51
CA HIS A 297 -14.62 -0.11 -1.92
C HIS A 297 -15.33 0.70 -3.01
N SER A 298 -16.62 0.91 -2.83
CA SER A 298 -17.51 1.53 -3.81
C SER A 298 -16.93 2.82 -4.41
N PRO A 299 -17.22 3.10 -5.70
CA PRO A 299 -16.67 4.22 -6.47
C PRO A 299 -16.97 5.62 -5.93
N ASN A 300 -17.72 5.75 -4.85
CA ASN A 300 -18.16 7.03 -4.31
C ASN A 300 -17.08 7.81 -3.53
N GLY A 301 -15.80 7.74 -3.92
CA GLY A 301 -14.72 8.56 -3.38
C GLY A 301 -14.13 8.07 -2.06
N LEU A 302 -14.46 6.83 -1.63
CA LEU A 302 -13.77 6.20 -0.50
C LEU A 302 -12.50 5.51 -0.99
N PRO A 303 -11.37 5.64 -0.26
CA PRO A 303 -10.14 4.90 -0.55
C PRO A 303 -10.32 3.38 -0.56
N ASN A 304 -9.60 2.68 -1.43
CA ASN A 304 -9.56 1.22 -1.48
C ASN A 304 -8.62 0.67 -0.39
N ILE A 305 -9.06 0.72 0.88
CA ILE A 305 -8.22 0.34 2.02
C ILE A 305 -7.90 -1.15 2.12
N ALA A 306 -8.57 -2.00 1.33
CA ALA A 306 -8.31 -3.43 1.25
C ALA A 306 -7.33 -3.81 0.12
N LEU A 307 -7.00 -2.89 -0.78
CA LEU A 307 -6.04 -3.11 -1.86
C LEU A 307 -4.65 -2.60 -1.48
N GLU A 308 -3.62 -3.31 -1.86
CA GLU A 308 -2.23 -2.88 -1.71
C GLU A 308 -1.87 -1.70 -2.64
N TRP A 309 -2.63 -1.50 -3.68
CA TRP A 309 -2.50 -0.44 -4.68
C TRP A 309 -3.88 0.14 -5.03
N PRO A 310 -3.94 1.37 -5.54
CA PRO A 310 -5.23 2.07 -5.73
C PRO A 310 -6.13 1.49 -6.80
N THR A 311 -5.56 0.81 -7.80
CA THR A 311 -6.32 0.23 -8.92
C THR A 311 -5.80 -1.16 -9.30
N PRO A 312 -6.64 -2.05 -9.88
CA PRO A 312 -6.20 -3.33 -10.43
C PRO A 312 -5.17 -3.19 -11.55
N ASN A 313 -5.08 -2.03 -12.20
CA ASN A 313 -4.20 -1.75 -13.33
C ASN A 313 -2.80 -1.25 -12.94
N PHE A 314 -2.43 -1.27 -11.64
CA PHE A 314 -1.13 -0.78 -11.19
C PHE A 314 0.06 -1.39 -11.94
N ARG A 315 -0.07 -2.61 -12.48
CA ARG A 315 0.97 -3.28 -13.27
C ARG A 315 1.27 -2.56 -14.58
N LEU A 316 0.27 -1.87 -15.15
CA LEU A 316 0.42 -1.07 -16.35
C LEU A 316 0.97 0.32 -16.01
N TYR A 317 0.74 0.78 -14.78
CA TYR A 317 1.11 2.10 -14.29
C TYR A 317 1.79 1.97 -12.92
N PRO A 318 3.08 1.57 -12.88
CA PRO A 318 3.82 1.34 -11.62
C PRO A 318 3.83 2.54 -10.67
N GLU A 319 3.76 3.77 -11.20
CA GLU A 319 3.66 5.01 -10.45
C GLU A 319 2.43 5.07 -9.53
N LEU A 320 1.35 4.37 -9.87
CA LEU A 320 0.16 4.28 -9.03
C LEU A 320 0.43 3.56 -7.71
N ALA A 321 1.48 2.74 -7.62
CA ALA A 321 1.86 2.07 -6.38
C ALA A 321 2.34 3.06 -5.31
N SER A 322 2.71 4.29 -5.66
CA SER A 322 3.07 5.34 -4.71
C SER A 322 1.85 5.94 -4.00
N ILE A 323 0.66 5.84 -4.59
CA ILE A 323 -0.58 6.32 -3.98
C ILE A 323 -0.85 5.54 -2.70
N SER A 324 -1.19 6.26 -1.66
CA SER A 324 -1.47 5.73 -0.35
C SER A 324 -2.62 6.49 0.30
N TYR A 325 -3.12 5.93 1.37
CA TYR A 325 -4.23 6.51 2.11
C TYR A 325 -3.85 6.72 3.56
N SER A 326 -4.58 7.56 4.27
CA SER A 326 -4.48 7.64 5.71
C SER A 326 -5.87 7.59 6.32
N ILE A 327 -6.03 6.73 7.32
CA ILE A 327 -7.31 6.54 8.00
C ILE A 327 -7.16 7.00 9.46
N PHE A 328 -8.06 7.87 9.87
CA PHE A 328 -8.18 8.39 11.24
C PHE A 328 -9.43 7.79 11.87
N ALA A 329 -9.33 6.54 12.30
CA ALA A 329 -10.46 5.76 12.77
C ALA A 329 -10.79 6.07 14.24
N PRO A 330 -11.98 6.58 14.56
CA PRO A 330 -12.44 6.67 15.94
C PRO A 330 -12.66 5.27 16.52
N SER A 331 -12.28 5.10 17.79
CA SER A 331 -12.58 3.86 18.51
C SER A 331 -14.10 3.67 18.73
N ASN A 332 -14.53 2.43 18.98
CA ASN A 332 -15.92 2.13 19.32
C ASN A 332 -16.41 2.98 20.50
N GLN A 333 -15.55 3.22 21.49
CA GLN A 333 -15.88 4.10 22.62
C GLN A 333 -16.08 5.56 22.17
N ALA A 334 -15.21 6.06 21.27
CA ALA A 334 -15.34 7.42 20.73
C ALA A 334 -16.62 7.58 19.92
N LEU A 335 -16.94 6.60 19.04
CA LEU A 335 -18.17 6.58 18.25
C LEU A 335 -19.42 6.51 19.15
N ASN A 336 -19.42 5.65 20.14
CA ASN A 336 -20.55 5.53 21.08
C ASN A 336 -20.74 6.80 21.93
N THR A 337 -19.66 7.45 22.34
CA THR A 337 -19.71 8.74 23.03
C THR A 337 -20.33 9.81 22.14
N PHE A 338 -19.89 9.87 20.88
CA PHE A 338 -20.43 10.79 19.88
C PHE A 338 -21.91 10.50 19.59
N PHE A 339 -22.28 9.23 19.39
CA PHE A 339 -23.65 8.79 19.18
C PHE A 339 -24.58 9.25 20.32
N ASN A 340 -24.21 8.98 21.57
CA ASN A 340 -25.01 9.33 22.73
C ASN A 340 -25.20 10.85 22.88
N ARG A 341 -24.17 11.63 22.48
CA ARG A 341 -24.19 13.09 22.56
C ARG A 341 -25.08 13.73 21.49
N TYR A 342 -25.06 13.25 20.27
CA TYR A 342 -25.63 13.94 19.12
C TYR A 342 -26.83 13.21 18.51
N TRP A 343 -26.75 11.93 18.23
CA TRP A 343 -27.77 11.21 17.47
C TRP A 343 -28.86 10.58 18.33
N LYS A 344 -28.54 10.13 19.53
CA LYS A 344 -29.53 9.59 20.46
C LYS A 344 -30.62 10.64 20.78
N ALA A 345 -30.23 11.88 21.01
CA ALA A 345 -31.16 12.99 21.20
C ALA A 345 -31.87 13.37 19.89
N GLY A 346 -31.38 13.00 18.75
CA GLY A 346 -31.97 13.18 17.42
C GLY A 346 -32.97 12.11 17.01
N GLY A 347 -33.22 11.09 17.86
CA GLY A 347 -34.21 10.04 17.60
C GLY A 347 -33.64 8.76 16.95
N TYR A 348 -32.31 8.59 16.91
CA TYR A 348 -31.67 7.33 16.51
C TYR A 348 -31.47 6.41 17.71
N SER A 349 -31.67 5.10 17.53
CA SER A 349 -31.60 4.10 18.59
C SER A 349 -30.23 3.47 18.77
N SER A 350 -29.45 3.36 17.70
CA SER A 350 -28.12 2.75 17.67
C SER A 350 -27.28 3.28 16.50
N LEU A 351 -25.98 2.97 16.48
CA LEU A 351 -25.10 3.27 15.33
C LEU A 351 -25.59 2.58 14.05
N THR A 352 -26.14 1.38 14.15
CA THR A 352 -26.68 0.62 13.02
C THR A 352 -28.02 1.15 12.49
N ASP A 353 -28.66 2.06 13.21
CA ASP A 353 -29.88 2.75 12.78
C ASP A 353 -29.58 4.03 11.97
N LEU A 354 -28.30 4.42 11.89
CA LEU A 354 -27.88 5.56 11.09
C LEU A 354 -28.03 5.26 9.60
N ASP A 355 -28.53 6.25 8.87
CA ASP A 355 -28.66 6.15 7.42
C ASP A 355 -27.28 6.10 6.74
N PRO A 356 -27.11 5.32 5.63
CA PRO A 356 -25.86 5.25 4.90
C PRO A 356 -25.28 6.61 4.46
N LEU A 357 -26.12 7.58 4.12
CA LEU A 357 -25.68 8.93 3.77
C LEU A 357 -25.01 9.65 4.97
N ILE A 358 -25.48 9.36 6.20
CA ILE A 358 -24.88 9.90 7.43
C ILE A 358 -23.56 9.19 7.75
N THR A 359 -23.53 7.86 7.67
CA THR A 359 -22.29 7.09 7.92
C THR A 359 -21.19 7.44 6.92
N LYS A 360 -21.55 7.73 5.68
CA LYS A 360 -20.62 8.20 4.65
C LYS A 360 -19.92 9.51 5.04
N ILE A 361 -20.62 10.43 5.68
CA ILE A 361 -20.01 11.68 6.18
C ILE A 361 -18.96 11.39 7.25
N LEU A 362 -19.20 10.41 8.15
CA LEU A 362 -18.20 10.00 9.13
C LEU A 362 -16.95 9.43 8.46
N LEU A 363 -17.14 8.62 7.43
CA LEU A 363 -16.03 8.06 6.69
C LEU A 363 -15.22 9.14 5.97
N TYR A 364 -15.88 10.09 5.32
CA TYR A 364 -15.18 11.21 4.66
C TYR A 364 -14.44 12.11 5.65
N GLN A 365 -14.94 12.27 6.88
CA GLN A 365 -14.24 12.95 7.96
C GLN A 365 -12.94 12.23 8.36
N SER A 366 -12.90 10.91 8.19
CA SER A 366 -11.87 10.03 8.72
C SER A 366 -10.85 9.57 7.66
N VAL A 367 -10.97 9.99 6.42
CA VAL A 367 -10.11 9.52 5.33
C VAL A 367 -9.34 10.65 4.66
N TYR A 368 -8.08 10.35 4.30
CA TYR A 368 -7.26 11.18 3.45
C TYR A 368 -6.73 10.35 2.28
N GLY A 369 -6.92 10.83 1.06
CA GLY A 369 -6.48 10.17 -0.16
C GLY A 369 -5.21 10.78 -0.75
N GLY A 370 -4.43 9.97 -1.47
CA GLY A 370 -3.30 10.43 -2.28
C GLY A 370 -1.92 10.17 -1.69
N SER A 371 -1.72 10.25 -0.38
CA SER A 371 -0.42 9.96 0.25
C SER A 371 -0.54 9.44 1.68
N ILE A 372 0.54 8.81 2.14
CA ILE A 372 0.74 8.56 3.57
C ILE A 372 0.88 9.90 4.29
N VAL A 373 0.17 10.07 5.40
CA VAL A 373 0.22 11.24 6.26
C VAL A 373 1.07 10.94 7.49
N PHE A 374 1.99 11.84 7.78
CA PHE A 374 2.80 11.81 8.99
C PHE A 374 2.30 12.83 10.02
N PRO A 375 2.65 12.69 11.31
CA PRO A 375 2.15 13.54 12.37
C PRO A 375 2.26 15.05 12.11
N ASP A 376 3.39 15.51 11.56
CA ASP A 376 3.61 16.93 11.30
C ASP A 376 2.79 17.50 10.14
N GLU A 377 2.21 16.64 9.30
CA GLU A 377 1.35 17.05 8.18
C GLU A 377 -0.11 17.25 8.59
N ILE A 378 -0.57 16.62 9.69
CA ILE A 378 -1.99 16.52 10.05
C ILE A 378 -2.68 17.89 10.12
N SER A 379 -2.00 18.90 10.67
CA SER A 379 -2.57 20.25 10.78
C SER A 379 -2.68 21.01 9.45
N GLY A 380 -1.94 20.57 8.43
CA GLY A 380 -1.88 21.22 7.11
C GLY A 380 -2.78 20.60 6.06
N ILE A 381 -3.41 19.44 6.35
CA ILE A 381 -4.23 18.71 5.39
C ILE A 381 -5.73 18.86 5.70
N THR A 382 -6.54 18.62 4.67
CA THR A 382 -8.01 18.59 4.79
C THR A 382 -8.55 17.21 4.43
N ASN A 383 -9.64 16.84 5.06
CA ASN A 383 -10.36 15.62 4.75
C ASN A 383 -11.16 15.73 3.44
N SER A 384 -11.83 14.66 3.04
CA SER A 384 -12.66 14.61 1.82
C SER A 384 -13.87 15.56 1.84
N LEU A 385 -14.17 16.20 2.96
CA LEU A 385 -15.21 17.23 3.09
C LEU A 385 -14.64 18.66 2.98
N GLY A 386 -13.31 18.80 2.82
CA GLY A 386 -12.62 20.10 2.76
C GLY A 386 -12.34 20.73 4.12
N SER A 387 -12.62 20.02 5.23
CA SER A 387 -12.36 20.50 6.59
C SER A 387 -11.02 19.99 7.11
N HIS A 388 -10.38 20.73 8.01
CA HIS A 388 -9.18 20.29 8.70
C HIS A 388 -9.48 19.14 9.68
N TYR A 389 -8.46 18.34 9.96
CA TYR A 389 -8.57 17.31 11.02
C TYR A 389 -8.39 17.97 12.38
N ASP A 390 -9.45 17.93 13.19
CA ASP A 390 -9.49 18.54 14.52
C ASP A 390 -9.32 17.50 15.63
N PHE A 391 -8.11 16.91 15.69
CA PHE A 391 -7.71 16.07 16.83
C PHE A 391 -6.25 16.34 17.22
N GLN A 392 -5.91 15.99 18.45
CA GLN A 392 -4.55 16.13 18.95
C GLN A 392 -3.79 14.80 18.86
N LEU A 393 -2.48 14.82 18.70
CA LEU A 393 -1.66 13.59 18.71
C LEU A 393 -1.81 12.79 20.01
N SER A 394 -2.20 13.40 21.12
CA SER A 394 -2.55 12.73 22.39
C SER A 394 -3.81 11.85 22.27
N ASP A 395 -4.67 12.11 21.29
CA ASP A 395 -5.87 11.31 21.01
C ASP A 395 -5.56 10.03 20.25
N VAL A 396 -4.36 9.94 19.64
CA VAL A 396 -3.91 8.74 18.93
C VAL A 396 -3.51 7.68 19.94
N LYS A 397 -4.26 6.58 19.97
CA LYS A 397 -4.01 5.41 20.85
C LYS A 397 -3.36 4.27 20.11
N ASP A 398 -3.71 4.10 18.86
CA ASP A 398 -3.14 3.11 17.95
C ASP A 398 -2.61 3.76 16.69
N LYS A 399 -1.59 3.18 16.11
CA LYS A 399 -1.00 3.65 14.86
C LYS A 399 -0.27 2.53 14.15
N SER A 400 -0.26 2.57 12.84
CA SER A 400 0.49 1.61 12.02
C SER A 400 0.81 2.21 10.65
N ILE A 401 1.99 1.92 10.15
CA ILE A 401 2.23 1.97 8.70
C ILE A 401 1.65 0.70 8.11
N CYS A 402 0.92 0.85 7.03
CA CYS A 402 0.31 -0.23 6.27
C CYS A 402 0.87 -0.26 4.85
N VAL A 403 0.70 -1.36 4.13
CA VAL A 403 1.20 -1.48 2.75
C VAL A 403 0.58 -0.43 1.83
N ASN A 404 -0.64 0.00 2.10
CA ASN A 404 -1.40 0.99 1.34
C ASN A 404 -1.60 2.33 2.05
N GLY A 405 -0.84 2.60 3.13
CA GLY A 405 -0.90 3.90 3.79
C GLY A 405 -0.61 3.90 5.29
N SER A 406 -1.32 4.72 6.04
CA SER A 406 -1.21 4.81 7.50
C SER A 406 -2.57 4.71 8.19
N PHE A 407 -2.55 4.11 9.36
CA PHE A 407 -3.68 3.99 10.27
C PHE A 407 -3.40 4.76 11.54
N TYR A 408 -4.37 5.56 11.98
CA TYR A 408 -4.42 6.26 13.26
C TYR A 408 -5.71 5.89 13.97
N GLY A 409 -5.60 5.25 15.11
CA GLY A 409 -6.74 4.90 15.97
C GLY A 409 -6.96 5.99 17.02
N LEU A 410 -8.12 6.63 17.01
CA LEU A 410 -8.43 7.79 17.83
C LEU A 410 -9.31 7.44 19.03
N SER A 411 -8.95 7.96 20.20
CA SER A 411 -9.79 7.89 21.41
C SER A 411 -10.91 8.94 21.44
N ASN A 412 -10.88 9.90 20.52
CA ASN A 412 -11.87 10.97 20.37
C ASN A 412 -12.35 11.01 18.90
N PHE A 413 -13.59 11.44 18.72
CA PHE A 413 -14.15 11.74 17.42
C PHE A 413 -14.66 13.16 17.41
N PRO A 414 -13.95 14.11 16.76
CA PRO A 414 -14.38 15.50 16.70
C PRO A 414 -15.65 15.61 15.86
N MET A 415 -16.50 16.57 16.23
CA MET A 415 -17.71 16.84 15.47
C MET A 415 -17.36 17.33 14.07
N PRO A 416 -17.85 16.69 13.01
CA PRO A 416 -17.66 17.18 11.65
C PRO A 416 -18.16 18.62 11.51
N GLU A 417 -17.36 19.48 10.89
CA GLU A 417 -17.68 20.89 10.70
C GLU A 417 -19.05 21.10 10.03
N ILE A 418 -19.37 20.23 9.08
CA ILE A 418 -20.65 20.18 8.37
C ILE A 418 -21.86 20.12 9.32
N PHE A 419 -21.73 19.52 10.51
CA PHE A 419 -22.83 19.45 11.48
C PHE A 419 -23.09 20.77 12.20
N SER A 420 -22.15 21.72 12.14
CA SER A 420 -22.33 23.08 12.65
C SER A 420 -22.96 24.04 11.64
N THR A 421 -23.15 23.61 10.39
CA THR A 421 -23.79 24.38 9.33
C THR A 421 -25.34 24.29 9.40
N VAL A 422 -26.04 24.96 8.47
CA VAL A 422 -27.50 24.85 8.33
C VAL A 422 -27.97 23.42 8.02
N MET A 423 -27.05 22.54 7.57
CA MET A 423 -27.31 21.12 7.33
C MET A 423 -27.29 20.27 8.59
N GLY A 424 -26.74 20.75 9.70
CA GLY A 424 -26.60 19.99 10.94
C GLY A 424 -27.88 19.27 11.38
N PRO A 425 -29.04 19.94 11.43
CA PRO A 425 -30.30 19.26 11.81
C PRO A 425 -30.65 18.07 10.93
N SER A 426 -30.36 18.11 9.63
CA SER A 426 -30.64 17.01 8.69
C SER A 426 -29.76 15.79 8.91
N PHE A 427 -28.52 15.97 9.40
CA PHE A 427 -27.62 14.88 9.76
C PHE A 427 -27.86 14.32 11.16
N LEU A 428 -28.27 15.19 12.10
CA LEU A 428 -28.33 14.86 13.51
C LEU A 428 -29.70 14.41 13.98
N LYS A 429 -30.78 14.67 13.21
CA LYS A 429 -32.14 14.37 13.61
C LYS A 429 -32.88 13.53 12.57
N ARG A 430 -33.35 12.36 13.00
CA ARG A 430 -34.08 11.40 12.16
C ARG A 430 -35.30 12.01 11.47
N ASP A 431 -35.97 12.93 12.12
CA ASP A 431 -37.16 13.62 11.59
C ASP A 431 -36.91 14.44 10.33
N TYR A 432 -35.66 14.73 9.99
CA TYR A 432 -35.27 15.53 8.83
C TYR A 432 -34.49 14.74 7.76
N LEU A 433 -34.49 13.41 7.85
CA LEU A 433 -33.76 12.55 6.92
C LEU A 433 -34.23 12.75 5.46
N LEU A 434 -35.54 12.90 5.21
CA LEU A 434 -36.05 13.13 3.85
C LEU A 434 -35.61 14.50 3.31
N SER A 435 -35.46 15.50 4.16
CA SER A 435 -34.87 16.79 3.77
C SER A 435 -33.37 16.65 3.36
N LEU A 436 -32.62 15.79 4.08
CA LEU A 436 -31.24 15.50 3.71
C LEU A 436 -31.16 14.91 2.29
N TYR A 437 -32.01 13.94 1.98
CA TYR A 437 -32.06 13.34 0.63
C TYR A 437 -32.55 14.33 -0.44
N ALA A 438 -33.52 15.18 -0.14
CA ALA A 438 -33.98 16.20 -1.07
C ALA A 438 -32.84 17.18 -1.46
N ILE A 439 -32.04 17.60 -0.47
CA ILE A 439 -30.88 18.49 -0.69
C ILE A 439 -29.79 17.76 -1.44
N PHE A 440 -29.52 16.49 -1.09
CA PHE A 440 -28.53 15.66 -1.78
C PHE A 440 -28.89 15.48 -3.25
N GLN A 441 -30.12 15.09 -3.57
CA GLN A 441 -30.59 14.89 -4.94
C GLN A 441 -30.67 16.18 -5.77
N SER A 442 -30.91 17.33 -5.11
CA SER A 442 -30.88 18.64 -5.78
C SER A 442 -29.45 19.14 -6.06
N ASN A 443 -28.42 18.36 -5.70
CA ASN A 443 -27.01 18.73 -5.82
C ASN A 443 -26.62 20.03 -5.09
N GLN A 444 -27.31 20.35 -3.97
CA GLN A 444 -27.08 21.56 -3.20
C GLN A 444 -26.23 21.35 -1.94
N MET A 445 -25.80 20.11 -1.70
CA MET A 445 -25.02 19.76 -0.50
C MET A 445 -23.81 20.68 -0.31
N ALA A 446 -22.99 20.81 -1.35
CA ALA A 446 -21.75 21.60 -1.28
C ALA A 446 -22.02 23.08 -0.92
N ALA A 447 -23.13 23.66 -1.41
CA ALA A 447 -23.48 25.04 -1.10
C ALA A 447 -23.87 25.23 0.38
N TYR A 448 -24.55 24.26 0.98
CA TYR A 448 -25.10 24.40 2.34
C TYR A 448 -24.21 23.81 3.43
N THR A 449 -23.16 23.09 3.07
CA THR A 449 -22.19 22.53 4.01
C THR A 449 -20.96 23.42 4.19
N THR A 450 -20.87 24.53 3.45
CA THR A 450 -19.76 25.49 3.61
C THR A 450 -19.98 26.38 4.86
N THR A 451 -18.90 26.66 5.57
CA THR A 451 -18.86 27.65 6.67
C THR A 451 -18.51 29.05 6.17
N ALA A 452 -18.15 29.20 4.89
CA ALA A 452 -17.76 30.48 4.30
C ALA A 452 -18.96 31.43 4.07
N THR A 453 -20.17 30.91 4.04
CA THR A 453 -21.40 31.70 3.78
C THR A 453 -22.46 31.39 4.84
N ASN A 454 -23.09 32.44 5.36
CA ASN A 454 -24.20 32.31 6.30
C ASN A 454 -25.52 32.11 5.56
N TYR A 455 -26.22 31.04 5.88
CA TYR A 455 -27.54 30.73 5.35
C TYR A 455 -28.59 30.74 6.45
N THR A 456 -29.83 31.02 6.07
CA THR A 456 -31.05 30.70 6.85
C THR A 456 -31.82 29.68 6.06
N MET A 457 -32.00 28.48 6.62
CA MET A 457 -32.71 27.39 5.98
C MET A 457 -34.00 27.07 6.68
N LEU A 458 -35.09 26.97 5.94
CA LEU A 458 -36.36 26.39 6.39
C LEU A 458 -36.40 24.95 5.95
N ILE A 459 -36.44 24.04 6.92
CA ILE A 459 -36.33 22.60 6.68
C ILE A 459 -37.62 21.90 7.04
N THR A 460 -38.10 21.01 6.18
CA THR A 460 -39.33 20.26 6.35
C THR A 460 -39.08 18.95 7.08
N LYS A 461 -39.92 18.60 8.06
CA LYS A 461 -39.89 17.26 8.67
C LYS A 461 -40.34 16.19 7.70
N ASN A 462 -39.95 14.93 7.96
CA ASN A 462 -40.33 13.77 7.14
C ASN A 462 -41.86 13.71 6.90
N SER A 463 -42.67 13.99 7.93
CA SER A 463 -44.12 14.02 7.80
C SER A 463 -44.67 14.99 6.74
N GLY A 464 -43.92 16.08 6.43
CA GLY A 464 -44.29 16.99 5.37
C GLY A 464 -44.06 16.43 3.97
N TYR A 465 -43.06 15.62 3.81
CA TYR A 465 -42.78 14.88 2.55
C TYR A 465 -43.78 13.73 2.36
N GLU A 466 -44.09 13.00 3.45
CA GLU A 466 -45.02 11.86 3.44
C GLU A 466 -46.44 12.28 3.06
N ILE A 467 -46.88 13.50 3.44
CA ILE A 467 -48.16 14.07 2.99
C ILE A 467 -48.21 14.20 1.46
N SER A 468 -47.06 14.46 0.84
CA SER A 468 -46.93 14.56 -0.62
C SER A 468 -46.55 13.22 -1.27
N ASP A 469 -46.72 12.13 -0.51
CA ASP A 469 -46.40 10.74 -0.92
C ASP A 469 -44.93 10.52 -1.35
N MET A 470 -44.02 11.34 -0.83
CA MET A 470 -42.58 11.21 -1.07
C MET A 470 -41.94 10.32 0.00
N ARG A 471 -41.16 9.33 -0.42
CA ARG A 471 -40.51 8.34 0.45
C ARG A 471 -39.12 8.00 -0.06
N LEU A 472 -38.32 7.43 0.82
CA LEU A 472 -37.04 6.81 0.38
C LEU A 472 -37.35 5.48 -0.31
N MET A 473 -36.88 5.36 -1.54
CA MET A 473 -36.93 4.13 -2.34
C MET A 473 -35.52 3.65 -2.60
N SER A 474 -35.26 2.35 -2.42
CA SER A 474 -33.98 1.75 -2.72
C SER A 474 -34.02 1.15 -4.12
N ASP A 475 -33.01 1.45 -4.93
CA ASP A 475 -32.82 0.87 -6.26
C ASP A 475 -31.74 -0.25 -6.28
N GLY A 476 -31.27 -0.67 -5.08
CA GLY A 476 -30.21 -1.66 -4.92
C GLY A 476 -28.79 -1.06 -4.98
N VAL A 477 -28.65 0.20 -5.37
CA VAL A 477 -27.40 0.95 -5.39
C VAL A 477 -27.36 1.99 -4.27
N GLY A 478 -28.53 2.48 -3.86
CA GLY A 478 -28.68 3.47 -2.80
C GLY A 478 -30.14 3.81 -2.53
N ASN A 479 -30.34 4.84 -1.71
CA ASN A 479 -31.67 5.37 -1.42
C ASN A 479 -31.91 6.66 -2.22
N THR A 480 -33.10 6.76 -2.79
CA THR A 480 -33.57 7.92 -3.54
C THR A 480 -34.88 8.40 -2.97
N LEU A 481 -35.07 9.72 -2.82
CA LEU A 481 -36.35 10.30 -2.46
C LEU A 481 -37.22 10.37 -3.72
N ALA A 482 -38.33 9.66 -3.74
CA ALA A 482 -39.26 9.63 -4.85
C ALA A 482 -40.74 9.57 -4.37
N THR A 483 -41.70 9.87 -5.25
CA THR A 483 -43.10 9.63 -5.02
C THR A 483 -43.39 8.16 -5.13
N SER A 484 -44.24 7.64 -4.23
CA SER A 484 -44.64 6.22 -4.23
C SER A 484 -45.70 5.90 -5.28
N GLY A 485 -45.81 6.66 -6.36
CA GLY A 485 -46.59 6.54 -7.56
C GLY A 485 -47.80 5.62 -7.61
#